data_77490319d2c9503b092b4f038048d69a
#
_entry.id   77490319d2c9503b092b4f038048d69a
#
_cell.length_a   1.000
_cell.length_b   1.000
_cell.length_c   1.000
_cell.angle_alpha   90.00
_cell.angle_beta   90.00
_cell.angle_gamma   90.00
#
_symmetry.space_group_name_H-M   'P 1'
#
loop_
_entity.id
_entity.type
_entity.pdbx_description
1 polymer ?
#
loop_
_entity_poly.entity_id
_entity_poly.type
_entity_poly.pdbx_seq_one_letter_code
_entity_poly.pdbx_strand_id
1 'polypeptide(L)'
;MTVPLPPLPPAADDAYRPGGRSLAEIVDREHRQLLGLVEQVTDSDLAAERRREVVEVLTAAVSRHLSAEEQYLFPAARAAVPQNAELVDREIDADRALLTALKGLSDPEDRALTEVADRVRRHISRVTALVTPLREVATDAELIRLGNRWEIAEEAAPTRPHPGTPATPPWNKIVEPAVGVVDKLRDAVTGRRTHLSDLGRQPKA
;
A
#
# COMPACT_ATOMS: atom_id res chain seq x y z
N MET A 1 19.39 24.75 -15.04
CA MET A 1 19.44 25.63 -13.85
C MET A 1 18.73 24.86 -12.73
N THR A 2 19.47 24.38 -11.74
CA THR A 2 18.90 23.80 -10.53
C THR A 2 18.54 24.98 -9.61
N VAL A 3 17.26 25.18 -9.37
CA VAL A 3 16.79 26.13 -8.35
C VAL A 3 17.07 25.48 -6.99
N PRO A 4 17.95 26.06 -6.15
CA PRO A 4 18.14 25.50 -4.81
C PRO A 4 16.83 25.63 -4.03
N LEU A 5 16.41 24.52 -3.41
CA LEU A 5 15.30 24.57 -2.48
C LEU A 5 15.64 25.53 -1.34
N PRO A 6 14.70 26.37 -0.89
CA PRO A 6 14.94 27.22 0.27
C PRO A 6 15.32 26.35 1.47
N PRO A 7 16.27 26.81 2.32
CA PRO A 7 16.62 26.08 3.51
C PRO A 7 15.37 25.84 4.35
N LEU A 8 15.20 24.61 4.83
CA LEU A 8 14.14 24.30 5.79
C LEU A 8 14.31 25.26 6.98
N PRO A 9 13.22 25.85 7.49
CA PRO A 9 13.32 26.66 8.72
C PRO A 9 13.96 25.79 9.81
N PRO A 10 14.86 26.35 10.63
CA PRO A 10 15.44 25.62 11.75
C PRO A 10 14.32 25.04 12.58
N ALA A 11 14.43 23.77 12.97
CA ALA A 11 13.48 23.16 13.89
C ALA A 11 13.47 24.02 15.16
N ALA A 12 12.39 24.75 15.37
CA ALA A 12 12.30 25.74 16.42
C ALA A 12 12.24 25.13 17.82
N ASP A 13 12.21 23.80 17.94
CA ASP A 13 12.10 23.11 19.22
C ASP A 13 12.65 21.68 19.11
N ASP A 14 13.79 21.42 19.76
CA ASP A 14 14.35 20.07 19.96
C ASP A 14 13.39 19.17 20.77
N ALA A 15 12.38 19.73 21.43
CA ALA A 15 11.35 19.01 22.17
C ALA A 15 10.13 18.63 21.35
N TYR A 16 9.98 19.09 20.09
CA TYR A 16 8.83 18.75 19.28
C TYR A 16 8.82 17.26 18.92
N ARG A 17 7.83 16.57 19.42
CA ARG A 17 7.53 15.17 19.08
C ARG A 17 6.33 15.14 18.14
N PRO A 18 6.46 14.67 16.89
CA PRO A 18 5.31 14.51 16.00
C PRO A 18 4.32 13.51 16.61
N GLY A 19 3.04 13.84 16.58
CA GLY A 19 1.97 12.89 16.91
C GLY A 19 1.66 11.96 15.73
N GLY A 20 0.99 10.86 16.00
CA GLY A 20 0.61 9.86 15.01
C GLY A 20 1.27 8.51 15.23
N ARG A 21 1.05 7.60 14.28
CA ARG A 21 1.67 6.26 14.27
C ARG A 21 2.94 6.27 13.45
N SER A 22 3.91 5.47 13.86
CA SER A 22 5.12 5.25 13.07
C SER A 22 4.79 4.47 11.79
N LEU A 23 5.60 4.66 10.74
CA LEU A 23 5.50 3.88 9.50
C LEU A 23 5.47 2.37 9.78
N ALA A 24 6.33 1.89 10.68
CA ALA A 24 6.41 0.47 11.02
C ALA A 24 5.12 -0.07 11.65
N GLU A 25 4.49 0.69 12.55
CA GLU A 25 3.20 0.30 13.16
C GLU A 25 2.07 0.27 12.12
N ILE A 26 2.09 1.19 11.16
CA ILE A 26 1.11 1.23 10.08
C ILE A 26 1.28 0.01 9.17
N VAL A 27 2.49 -0.24 8.68
CA VAL A 27 2.80 -1.39 7.82
C VAL A 27 2.45 -2.71 8.51
N ASP A 28 2.83 -2.90 9.78
CA ASP A 28 2.50 -4.11 10.55
C ASP A 28 1.00 -4.31 10.69
N ARG A 29 0.22 -3.25 10.88
CA ARG A 29 -1.24 -3.30 10.95
C ARG A 29 -1.84 -3.71 9.61
N GLU A 30 -1.41 -3.09 8.53
CA GLU A 30 -1.91 -3.34 7.19
C GLU A 30 -1.56 -4.74 6.69
N HIS A 31 -0.34 -5.21 6.96
CA HIS A 31 0.04 -6.59 6.69
C HIS A 31 -0.88 -7.62 7.36
N ARG A 32 -1.24 -7.40 8.64
CA ARG A 32 -2.22 -8.27 9.32
C ARG A 32 -3.60 -8.21 8.67
N GLN A 33 -4.04 -7.03 8.22
CA GLN A 33 -5.31 -6.87 7.51
C GLN A 33 -5.29 -7.58 6.16
N LEU A 34 -4.21 -7.46 5.39
CA LEU A 34 -4.02 -8.15 4.10
C LEU A 34 -4.01 -9.67 4.29
N LEU A 35 -3.33 -10.19 5.32
CA LEU A 35 -3.34 -11.63 5.64
C LEU A 35 -4.75 -12.11 5.96
N GLY A 36 -5.51 -11.37 6.77
CA GLY A 36 -6.90 -11.73 7.08
C GLY A 36 -7.82 -11.73 5.85
N LEU A 37 -7.59 -10.82 4.88
CA LEU A 37 -8.32 -10.84 3.60
C LEU A 37 -7.90 -12.03 2.73
N VAL A 38 -6.61 -12.33 2.69
CA VAL A 38 -6.06 -13.50 1.97
C VAL A 38 -6.64 -14.81 2.52
N GLU A 39 -6.72 -14.96 3.84
CA GLU A 39 -7.35 -16.12 4.47
C GLU A 39 -8.82 -16.27 4.05
N GLN A 40 -9.57 -15.17 4.04
CA GLN A 40 -10.98 -15.18 3.65
C GLN A 40 -11.16 -15.54 2.17
N VAL A 41 -10.38 -14.98 1.23
CA VAL A 41 -10.57 -15.27 -0.21
C VAL A 41 -10.16 -16.70 -0.57
N THR A 42 -9.29 -17.33 0.21
CA THR A 42 -8.85 -18.71 0.01
C THR A 42 -9.68 -19.75 0.79
N ASP A 43 -10.65 -19.31 1.58
CA ASP A 43 -11.58 -20.20 2.26
C ASP A 43 -12.56 -20.85 1.26
N SER A 44 -12.49 -22.17 1.13
CA SER A 44 -13.35 -22.94 0.20
C SER A 44 -14.83 -22.85 0.58
N ASP A 45 -15.15 -22.63 1.85
CA ASP A 45 -16.52 -22.61 2.36
C ASP A 45 -17.17 -21.23 2.24
N LEU A 46 -16.40 -20.21 1.83
CA LEU A 46 -16.93 -18.87 1.65
C LEU A 46 -17.87 -18.80 0.45
N ALA A 47 -19.10 -18.29 0.67
CA ALA A 47 -20.09 -18.10 -0.40
C ALA A 47 -19.53 -17.22 -1.54
N ALA A 48 -19.83 -17.58 -2.78
CA ALA A 48 -19.25 -16.95 -3.98
C ALA A 48 -19.48 -15.42 -4.01
N GLU A 49 -20.66 -14.95 -3.63
CA GLU A 49 -20.95 -13.51 -3.58
C GLU A 49 -20.07 -12.81 -2.54
N ARG A 50 -19.94 -13.39 -1.34
CA ARG A 50 -19.09 -12.86 -0.28
C ARG A 50 -17.61 -12.86 -0.70
N ARG A 51 -17.16 -13.91 -1.38
CA ARG A 51 -15.80 -14.00 -1.92
C ARG A 51 -15.52 -12.85 -2.90
N ARG A 52 -16.45 -12.51 -3.79
CA ARG A 52 -16.31 -11.36 -4.70
C ARG A 52 -16.14 -10.04 -3.94
N GLU A 53 -16.94 -9.81 -2.91
CA GLU A 53 -16.80 -8.62 -2.05
C GLU A 53 -15.43 -8.55 -1.38
N VAL A 54 -14.94 -9.66 -0.82
CA VAL A 54 -13.61 -9.72 -0.19
C VAL A 54 -12.50 -9.51 -1.21
N VAL A 55 -12.63 -10.04 -2.44
CA VAL A 55 -11.68 -9.79 -3.55
C VAL A 55 -11.64 -8.31 -3.92
N GLU A 56 -12.77 -7.62 -3.96
CA GLU A 56 -12.81 -6.18 -4.22
C GLU A 56 -12.06 -5.39 -3.14
N VAL A 57 -12.30 -5.71 -1.87
CA VAL A 57 -11.63 -5.07 -0.74
C VAL A 57 -10.14 -5.39 -0.70
N LEU A 58 -9.75 -6.65 -0.93
CA LEU A 58 -8.35 -7.08 -1.02
C LEU A 58 -7.63 -6.30 -2.13
N THR A 59 -8.24 -6.23 -3.32
CA THR A 59 -7.68 -5.51 -4.47
C THR A 59 -7.46 -4.03 -4.15
N ALA A 60 -8.44 -3.37 -3.54
CA ALA A 60 -8.33 -1.97 -3.16
C ALA A 60 -7.29 -1.74 -2.05
N ALA A 61 -7.26 -2.62 -1.04
CA ALA A 61 -6.31 -2.53 0.06
C ALA A 61 -4.86 -2.71 -0.41
N VAL A 62 -4.59 -3.75 -1.22
CA VAL A 62 -3.25 -3.96 -1.81
C VAL A 62 -2.86 -2.79 -2.70
N SER A 63 -3.75 -2.30 -3.58
CA SER A 63 -3.42 -1.17 -4.47
C SER A 63 -3.00 0.09 -3.70
N ARG A 64 -3.70 0.42 -2.61
CA ARG A 64 -3.34 1.57 -1.76
C ARG A 64 -2.03 1.35 -1.02
N HIS A 65 -1.86 0.17 -0.43
CA HIS A 65 -0.66 -0.20 0.31
C HIS A 65 0.60 -0.09 -0.56
N LEU A 66 0.61 -0.71 -1.74
CA LEU A 66 1.73 -0.66 -2.67
C LEU A 66 2.03 0.77 -3.15
N SER A 67 0.99 1.59 -3.40
CA SER A 67 1.16 2.99 -3.76
C SER A 67 1.85 3.79 -2.66
N ALA A 68 1.51 3.56 -1.39
CA ALA A 68 2.15 4.23 -0.26
C ALA A 68 3.61 3.76 -0.06
N GLU A 69 3.90 2.48 -0.29
CA GLU A 69 5.27 1.94 -0.26
C GLU A 69 6.17 2.59 -1.30
N GLU A 70 5.71 2.66 -2.55
CA GLU A 70 6.45 3.29 -3.64
C GLU A 70 6.73 4.76 -3.37
N GLN A 71 5.80 5.46 -2.71
CA GLN A 71 5.94 6.88 -2.45
C GLN A 71 6.84 7.20 -1.24
N TYR A 72 6.85 6.35 -0.21
CA TYR A 72 7.48 6.68 1.07
C TYR A 72 8.41 5.62 1.62
N LEU A 73 8.04 4.33 1.64
CA LEU A 73 8.89 3.29 2.22
C LEU A 73 10.13 3.04 1.36
N PHE A 74 9.97 2.79 0.08
CA PHE A 74 11.10 2.45 -0.79
C PHE A 74 12.13 3.58 -0.91
N PRO A 75 11.73 4.86 -1.09
CA PRO A 75 12.69 5.96 -1.04
C PRO A 75 13.40 6.09 0.32
N ALA A 76 12.68 5.91 1.44
CA ALA A 76 13.27 5.97 2.77
C ALA A 76 14.24 4.80 3.01
N ALA A 77 13.87 3.58 2.63
CA ALA A 77 14.71 2.39 2.76
C ALA A 77 16.00 2.51 1.94
N ARG A 78 15.93 3.06 0.71
CA ARG A 78 17.13 3.31 -0.11
C ARG A 78 18.04 4.37 0.49
N ALA A 79 17.47 5.45 1.02
CA ALA A 79 18.23 6.58 1.54
C ALA A 79 18.90 6.25 2.89
N ALA A 80 18.17 5.59 3.79
CA ALA A 80 18.63 5.28 5.13
C ALA A 80 19.48 4.02 5.22
N VAL A 81 19.23 3.03 4.33
CA VAL A 81 19.91 1.73 4.31
C VAL A 81 20.36 1.42 2.87
N PRO A 82 21.50 1.97 2.40
CA PRO A 82 21.93 1.82 1.00
C PRO A 82 22.06 0.36 0.54
N GLN A 83 22.35 -0.57 1.45
CA GLN A 83 22.43 -2.01 1.17
C GLN A 83 21.09 -2.61 0.70
N ASN A 84 19.97 -1.93 0.99
CA ASN A 84 18.64 -2.36 0.58
C ASN A 84 18.28 -1.98 -0.86
N ALA A 85 19.11 -1.24 -1.58
CA ALA A 85 18.78 -0.72 -2.92
C ALA A 85 18.33 -1.83 -3.90
N GLU A 86 19.09 -2.92 -4.00
CA GLU A 86 18.72 -4.06 -4.85
C GLU A 86 17.47 -4.81 -4.38
N LEU A 87 17.24 -4.86 -3.05
CA LEU A 87 16.04 -5.48 -2.50
C LEU A 87 14.81 -4.65 -2.85
N VAL A 88 14.91 -3.33 -2.75
CA VAL A 88 13.85 -2.40 -3.17
C VAL A 88 13.55 -2.53 -4.66
N ASP A 89 14.57 -2.65 -5.53
CA ASP A 89 14.35 -2.81 -6.98
C ASP A 89 13.57 -4.11 -7.28
N ARG A 90 13.98 -5.20 -6.64
CA ARG A 90 13.27 -6.48 -6.77
C ARG A 90 11.84 -6.43 -6.24
N GLU A 91 11.59 -5.66 -5.18
CA GLU A 91 10.25 -5.53 -4.63
C GLU A 91 9.34 -4.70 -5.55
N ILE A 92 9.81 -3.60 -6.12
CA ILE A 92 9.08 -2.83 -7.12
C ILE A 92 8.63 -3.71 -8.31
N ASP A 93 9.50 -4.59 -8.80
CA ASP A 93 9.14 -5.51 -9.88
C ASP A 93 8.13 -6.57 -9.43
N ALA A 94 8.25 -7.06 -8.20
CA ALA A 94 7.32 -8.02 -7.62
C ALA A 94 5.93 -7.41 -7.36
N ASP A 95 5.87 -6.14 -6.93
CA ASP A 95 4.63 -5.39 -6.73
C ASP A 95 3.91 -5.14 -8.04
N ARG A 96 4.63 -4.79 -9.10
CA ARG A 96 4.07 -4.69 -10.45
C ARG A 96 3.46 -6.02 -10.92
N ALA A 97 4.13 -7.14 -10.61
CA ALA A 97 3.60 -8.46 -10.92
C ALA A 97 2.37 -8.83 -10.06
N LEU A 98 2.32 -8.38 -8.79
CA LEU A 98 1.16 -8.54 -7.92
C LEU A 98 -0.02 -7.71 -8.42
N LEU A 99 0.18 -6.44 -8.78
CA LEU A 99 -0.86 -5.59 -9.38
C LEU A 99 -1.40 -6.18 -10.69
N THR A 100 -0.54 -6.79 -11.50
CA THR A 100 -0.95 -7.47 -12.74
C THR A 100 -1.84 -8.69 -12.43
N ALA A 101 -1.48 -9.49 -11.44
CA ALA A 101 -2.28 -10.64 -11.01
C ALA A 101 -3.65 -10.19 -10.45
N LEU A 102 -3.69 -9.14 -9.63
CA LEU A 102 -4.94 -8.55 -9.11
C LEU A 102 -5.85 -8.03 -10.22
N LYS A 103 -5.28 -7.40 -11.25
CA LYS A 103 -6.05 -6.94 -12.41
C LYS A 103 -6.73 -8.08 -13.16
N GLY A 104 -6.16 -9.28 -13.14
CA GLY A 104 -6.71 -10.49 -13.74
C GLY A 104 -7.84 -11.15 -12.96
N LEU A 105 -8.15 -10.70 -11.73
CA LEU A 105 -9.17 -11.31 -10.87
C LEU A 105 -10.62 -10.88 -11.19
N SER A 106 -10.97 -10.58 -12.42
CA SER A 106 -12.34 -10.13 -12.80
C SER A 106 -13.40 -11.22 -12.62
N ASP A 107 -13.03 -12.50 -12.75
CA ASP A 107 -13.86 -13.67 -12.42
C ASP A 107 -12.91 -14.74 -11.84
N PRO A 108 -12.64 -14.70 -10.52
CA PRO A 108 -11.53 -15.42 -9.94
C PRO A 108 -11.78 -16.91 -9.83
N GLU A 109 -11.06 -17.67 -10.62
CA GLU A 109 -10.87 -19.11 -10.38
C GLU A 109 -10.03 -19.30 -9.11
N ASP A 110 -10.25 -20.38 -8.36
CA ASP A 110 -9.53 -20.68 -7.10
C ASP A 110 -8.00 -20.66 -7.26
N ARG A 111 -7.50 -21.07 -8.44
CA ARG A 111 -6.07 -21.01 -8.74
C ARG A 111 -5.51 -19.58 -8.79
N ALA A 112 -6.24 -18.65 -9.39
CA ALA A 112 -5.83 -17.25 -9.46
C ALA A 112 -5.83 -16.58 -8.10
N LEU A 113 -6.81 -16.91 -7.26
CA LEU A 113 -6.87 -16.46 -5.87
C LEU A 113 -5.70 -16.99 -5.04
N THR A 114 -5.37 -18.27 -5.19
CA THR A 114 -4.21 -18.89 -4.52
C THR A 114 -2.90 -18.21 -4.96
N GLU A 115 -2.74 -17.93 -6.24
CA GLU A 115 -1.54 -17.24 -6.74
C GLU A 115 -1.41 -15.83 -6.14
N VAL A 116 -2.49 -15.05 -6.10
CA VAL A 116 -2.49 -13.72 -5.48
C VAL A 116 -2.19 -13.82 -3.98
N ALA A 117 -2.81 -14.75 -3.28
CA ALA A 117 -2.57 -15.00 -1.87
C ALA A 117 -1.09 -15.28 -1.56
N ASP A 118 -0.46 -16.11 -2.38
CA ASP A 118 0.97 -16.43 -2.23
C ASP A 118 1.88 -15.24 -2.54
N ARG A 119 1.49 -14.41 -3.52
CA ARG A 119 2.22 -13.17 -3.82
C ARG A 119 2.13 -12.17 -2.68
N VAL A 120 0.95 -11.98 -2.07
CA VAL A 120 0.76 -11.12 -0.90
C VAL A 120 1.59 -11.61 0.29
N ARG A 121 1.59 -12.91 0.60
CA ARG A 121 2.40 -13.47 1.69
C ARG A 121 3.90 -13.23 1.46
N ARG A 122 4.39 -13.44 0.24
CA ARG A 122 5.80 -13.18 -0.11
C ARG A 122 6.15 -11.71 -0.02
N HIS A 123 5.26 -10.83 -0.50
CA HIS A 123 5.39 -9.37 -0.37
C HIS A 123 5.58 -8.98 1.10
N ILE A 124 4.68 -9.38 1.98
CA ILE A 124 4.74 -9.09 3.42
C ILE A 124 6.10 -9.51 4.02
N SER A 125 6.58 -10.70 3.68
CA SER A 125 7.88 -11.19 4.17
C SER A 125 9.04 -10.30 3.70
N ARG A 126 9.05 -9.89 2.43
CA ARG A 126 10.13 -9.07 1.85
C ARG A 126 10.10 -7.64 2.37
N VAL A 127 8.91 -7.04 2.48
CA VAL A 127 8.76 -5.69 3.04
C VAL A 127 9.14 -5.64 4.51
N THR A 128 8.84 -6.67 5.28
CA THR A 128 9.33 -6.78 6.67
C THR A 128 10.86 -6.72 6.73
N ALA A 129 11.56 -7.35 5.77
CA ALA A 129 13.01 -7.29 5.68
C ALA A 129 13.56 -5.89 5.30
N LEU A 130 12.75 -5.02 4.68
CA LEU A 130 13.08 -3.61 4.42
C LEU A 130 12.81 -2.72 5.64
N VAL A 131 11.70 -2.94 6.32
CA VAL A 131 11.26 -2.12 7.46
C VAL A 131 12.15 -2.35 8.68
N THR A 132 12.60 -3.57 8.91
CA THR A 132 13.40 -3.91 10.11
C THR A 132 14.70 -3.09 10.20
N PRO A 133 15.58 -3.04 9.20
CA PRO A 133 16.77 -2.19 9.26
C PRO A 133 16.45 -0.69 9.27
N LEU A 134 15.37 -0.27 8.63
CA LEU A 134 14.95 1.14 8.67
C LEU A 134 14.60 1.58 10.11
N ARG A 135 13.95 0.71 10.89
CA ARG A 135 13.64 0.97 12.31
C ARG A 135 14.87 1.08 13.19
N GLU A 136 15.98 0.43 12.82
CA GLU A 136 17.22 0.48 13.58
C GLU A 136 18.00 1.78 13.38
N VAL A 137 17.85 2.41 12.22
CA VAL A 137 18.62 3.61 11.85
C VAL A 137 17.82 4.91 11.95
N ALA A 138 16.49 4.86 11.80
CA ALA A 138 15.62 6.04 11.86
C ALA A 138 15.18 6.31 13.30
N THR A 139 15.05 7.60 13.64
CA THR A 139 14.46 8.02 14.92
C THR A 139 12.93 7.82 14.92
N ASP A 140 12.34 7.70 16.11
CA ASP A 140 10.87 7.62 16.26
C ASP A 140 10.15 8.78 15.58
N ALA A 141 10.69 10.00 15.70
CA ALA A 141 10.13 11.19 15.07
C ALA A 141 10.14 11.10 13.53
N GLU A 142 11.17 10.54 12.92
CA GLU A 142 11.25 10.31 11.47
C GLU A 142 10.26 9.25 11.04
N LEU A 143 10.17 8.13 11.76
CA LEU A 143 9.21 7.06 11.49
C LEU A 143 7.75 7.55 11.60
N ILE A 144 7.43 8.41 12.57
CA ILE A 144 6.10 9.01 12.72
C ILE A 144 5.82 9.99 11.57
N ARG A 145 6.79 10.82 11.18
CA ARG A 145 6.62 11.71 10.01
C ARG A 145 6.39 10.94 8.71
N LEU A 146 7.07 9.81 8.52
CA LEU A 146 6.84 8.91 7.39
C LEU A 146 5.44 8.30 7.48
N GLY A 147 5.03 7.84 8.65
CA GLY A 147 3.70 7.29 8.89
C GLY A 147 2.57 8.29 8.56
N ASN A 148 2.70 9.54 9.01
CA ASN A 148 1.72 10.58 8.69
C ASN A 148 1.61 10.85 7.17
N ARG A 149 2.70 10.78 6.43
CA ARG A 149 2.70 10.93 4.98
C ARG A 149 2.11 9.69 4.27
N TRP A 150 2.37 8.52 4.82
CA TRP A 150 1.78 7.28 4.36
C TRP A 150 0.26 7.32 4.41
N GLU A 151 -0.32 7.68 5.55
CA GLU A 151 -1.79 7.78 5.73
C GLU A 151 -2.43 8.76 4.72
N ILE A 152 -1.76 9.89 4.43
CA ILE A 152 -2.21 10.84 3.41
C ILE A 152 -2.11 10.22 2.00
N ALA A 153 -1.04 9.49 1.71
CA ALA A 153 -0.87 8.83 0.42
C ALA A 153 -1.94 7.75 0.19
N GLU A 154 -2.23 6.93 1.18
CA GLU A 154 -3.27 5.91 1.10
C GLU A 154 -4.65 6.50 0.82
N GLU A 155 -4.96 7.64 1.45
CA GLU A 155 -6.23 8.33 1.19
C GLU A 155 -6.34 8.80 -0.26
N ALA A 156 -5.25 9.23 -0.87
CA ALA A 156 -5.20 9.69 -2.26
C ALA A 156 -4.98 8.56 -3.27
N ALA A 157 -4.58 7.38 -2.84
CA ALA A 157 -4.14 6.28 -3.69
C ALA A 157 -5.25 5.66 -4.54
N PRO A 158 -4.89 5.03 -5.68
CA PRO A 158 -5.79 4.24 -6.49
C PRO A 158 -6.39 3.06 -5.72
N THR A 159 -7.65 2.75 -5.99
CA THR A 159 -8.35 1.57 -5.44
C THR A 159 -8.41 0.40 -6.43
N ARG A 160 -7.83 0.59 -7.62
CA ARG A 160 -7.72 -0.42 -8.68
C ARG A 160 -6.27 -0.65 -9.06
N PRO A 161 -5.92 -1.85 -9.56
CA PRO A 161 -4.55 -2.15 -9.98
C PRO A 161 -4.17 -1.38 -11.25
N HIS A 162 -3.11 -0.60 -11.16
CA HIS A 162 -2.53 0.15 -12.27
C HIS A 162 -1.05 -0.23 -12.47
N PRO A 163 -0.73 -1.44 -12.95
CA PRO A 163 0.66 -1.95 -13.03
C PRO A 163 1.57 -1.15 -13.97
N GLY A 164 1.00 -0.27 -14.80
CA GLY A 164 1.74 0.61 -15.71
C GLY A 164 2.01 2.00 -15.16
N THR A 165 1.59 2.31 -13.93
CA THR A 165 1.89 3.61 -13.29
C THR A 165 3.37 3.67 -12.91
N PRO A 166 4.05 4.82 -13.10
CA PRO A 166 5.44 4.96 -12.66
C PRO A 166 5.59 4.77 -11.14
N ALA A 167 6.47 3.84 -10.75
CA ALA A 167 6.76 3.50 -9.35
C ALA A 167 7.77 4.44 -8.67
N THR A 168 8.34 5.41 -9.42
CA THR A 168 9.45 6.24 -8.93
C THR A 168 9.08 7.72 -8.84
N PRO A 169 9.51 8.41 -7.75
CA PRO A 169 9.37 9.87 -7.65
C PRO A 169 10.12 10.61 -8.77
N PRO A 170 9.60 11.77 -9.24
CA PRO A 170 8.40 12.45 -8.74
C PRO A 170 7.09 11.98 -9.40
N TRP A 171 7.15 11.11 -10.40
CA TRP A 171 6.02 10.77 -11.27
C TRP A 171 4.89 10.05 -10.53
N ASN A 172 5.20 9.12 -9.62
CA ASN A 172 4.22 8.44 -8.79
C ASN A 172 3.41 9.45 -7.94
N LYS A 173 4.06 10.49 -7.38
CA LYS A 173 3.40 11.53 -6.58
C LYS A 173 2.48 12.46 -7.39
N ILE A 174 2.64 12.49 -8.71
CA ILE A 174 1.83 13.33 -9.61
C ILE A 174 0.70 12.52 -10.23
N VAL A 175 0.98 11.30 -10.68
CA VAL A 175 0.04 10.48 -11.46
C VAL A 175 -0.94 9.74 -10.54
N GLU A 176 -0.47 9.13 -9.44
CA GLU A 176 -1.30 8.29 -8.57
C GLU A 176 -2.47 9.03 -7.91
N PRO A 177 -2.34 10.25 -7.38
CA PRO A 177 -3.47 10.97 -6.83
C PRO A 177 -4.57 11.26 -7.86
N ALA A 178 -4.19 11.56 -9.11
CA ALA A 178 -5.16 11.79 -10.19
C ALA A 178 -5.91 10.51 -10.57
N VAL A 179 -5.21 9.38 -10.65
CA VAL A 179 -5.80 8.06 -10.88
C VAL A 179 -6.69 7.65 -9.71
N GLY A 180 -6.26 7.91 -8.48
CA GLY A 180 -7.03 7.65 -7.27
C GLY A 180 -8.38 8.38 -7.23
N VAL A 181 -8.44 9.63 -7.67
CA VAL A 181 -9.72 10.38 -7.79
C VAL A 181 -10.65 9.73 -8.80
N VAL A 182 -10.15 9.34 -9.97
CA VAL A 182 -10.96 8.67 -11.00
C VAL A 182 -11.47 7.32 -10.48
N ASP A 183 -10.64 6.53 -9.83
CA ASP A 183 -11.04 5.25 -9.25
C ASP A 183 -12.14 5.42 -8.20
N LYS A 184 -12.00 6.37 -7.27
CA LYS A 184 -12.99 6.65 -6.23
C LYS A 184 -14.34 7.07 -6.80
N LEU A 185 -14.36 7.92 -7.84
CA LEU A 185 -15.58 8.30 -8.54
C LEU A 185 -16.24 7.09 -9.20
N ARG A 186 -15.45 6.24 -9.86
CA ARG A 186 -15.94 5.02 -10.49
C ARG A 186 -16.47 4.02 -9.45
N ASP A 187 -15.79 3.85 -8.32
CA ASP A 187 -16.22 2.97 -7.23
C ASP A 187 -17.53 3.46 -6.60
N ALA A 188 -17.68 4.77 -6.40
CA ALA A 188 -18.92 5.35 -5.91
C ALA A 188 -20.12 5.10 -6.85
N VAL A 189 -19.91 5.23 -8.17
CA VAL A 189 -20.96 4.97 -9.18
C VAL A 189 -21.32 3.49 -9.28
N THR A 190 -20.31 2.60 -9.16
CA THR A 190 -20.51 1.13 -9.29
C THR A 190 -20.90 0.45 -7.98
N GLY A 191 -20.89 1.18 -6.85
CA GLY A 191 -21.15 0.61 -5.52
C GLY A 191 -20.11 -0.39 -5.05
N ARG A 192 -18.88 -0.35 -5.61
CA ARG A 192 -17.80 -1.27 -5.28
C ARG A 192 -17.32 -1.07 -3.85
N ARG A 193 -17.09 -2.19 -3.15
CA ARG A 193 -16.53 -2.19 -1.80
C ARG A 193 -15.01 -1.99 -1.85
N THR A 194 -14.51 -1.05 -1.08
CA THR A 194 -13.08 -0.67 -1.12
C THR A 194 -12.42 -0.60 0.26
N HIS A 195 -13.21 -0.70 1.33
CA HIS A 195 -12.72 -0.68 2.70
C HIS A 195 -13.13 -1.93 3.49
N LEU A 196 -12.31 -2.33 4.46
CA LEU A 196 -12.62 -3.42 5.38
C LEU A 196 -13.95 -3.21 6.13
N SER A 197 -14.26 -1.96 6.48
CA SER A 197 -15.55 -1.59 7.09
C SER A 197 -16.77 -1.88 6.21
N ASP A 198 -16.60 -1.97 4.91
CA ASP A 198 -17.69 -2.27 3.98
C ASP A 198 -18.08 -3.74 4.02
N LEU A 199 -17.16 -4.63 4.45
CA LEU A 199 -17.43 -6.06 4.62
C LEU A 199 -18.37 -6.36 5.79
N GLY A 200 -18.51 -5.45 6.76
CA GLY A 200 -19.43 -5.56 7.89
C GLY A 200 -20.82 -4.97 7.63
N ARG A 201 -21.02 -4.27 6.52
CA ARG A 201 -22.32 -3.65 6.18
C ARG A 201 -23.19 -4.64 5.41
N GLN A 202 -24.41 -4.89 5.92
CA GLN A 202 -25.42 -5.61 5.14
C GLN A 202 -25.80 -4.77 3.91
N PRO A 203 -26.10 -5.39 2.74
CA PRO A 203 -26.61 -4.67 1.58
C PRO A 203 -27.89 -3.93 2.01
N LYS A 204 -27.97 -2.66 1.66
CA LYS A 204 -29.24 -1.93 1.79
C LYS A 204 -30.25 -2.60 0.85
N ALA A 205 -31.33 -3.14 1.43
CA ALA A 205 -32.46 -3.69 0.70
C ALA A 205 -33.12 -2.63 -0.19
#